data_cb77685c9ea759209b65a993166c7eb0
#
_entry.id   cb77685c9ea759209b65a993166c7eb0
#
_cell.length_a   1.000
_cell.length_b   1.000
_cell.length_c   1.000
_cell.angle_alpha   90.00
_cell.angle_beta   90.00
_cell.angle_gamma   90.00
#
_symmetry.space_group_name_H-M   'P 1'
#
loop_
_entity.id
_entity.type
_entity.pdbx_description
1 polymer ?
#
loop_
_entity_poly.entity_id
_entity_poly.type
_entity_poly.pdbx_seq_one_letter_code
_entity_poly.pdbx_strand_id
1 'polypeptide(L)'
;LVKEYLGSVVPPTDNFYAALNSAVFSDGSFVYVPKGVRCPMELSTYFRINAGKTGQFERTLLIADEGAYLSYLEGCTAPMRDENQLHAAIVEIVVRKDAEVKYSTVQNWYPGDKNGKGGIYNFVTKRGITYENARLSWTQVETGSAITWKYPSCILRGDNSTAEFYSVAVTNNYQQADTG
;
A
#
# COMPACT_ATOMS: atom_id res chain seq x y z
N LEU A 1 0.57 20.10 -5.03
CA LEU A 1 0.13 18.70 -5.20
C LEU A 1 0.19 17.95 -3.87
N VAL A 2 1.38 17.69 -3.27
CA VAL A 2 1.45 16.87 -2.04
C VAL A 2 0.55 17.41 -0.94
N LYS A 3 0.61 18.70 -0.62
CA LYS A 3 -0.25 19.34 0.42
C LYS A 3 -1.75 19.27 0.11
N GLU A 4 -2.12 19.15 -1.15
CA GLU A 4 -3.50 19.10 -1.61
C GLU A 4 -4.07 17.67 -1.51
N TYR A 5 -3.26 16.67 -1.87
CA TYR A 5 -3.73 15.29 -2.03
C TYR A 5 -3.40 14.37 -0.86
N LEU A 6 -2.32 14.65 -0.12
CA LEU A 6 -1.92 13.79 1.00
C LEU A 6 -2.98 13.83 2.11
N GLY A 7 -3.53 12.68 2.45
CA GLY A 7 -4.62 12.54 3.41
C GLY A 7 -6.02 12.79 2.82
N SER A 8 -6.13 13.04 1.51
CA SER A 8 -7.42 13.28 0.86
C SER A 8 -8.20 12.01 0.58
N VAL A 9 -7.53 10.88 0.41
CA VAL A 9 -8.13 9.57 0.11
C VAL A 9 -8.17 8.68 1.36
N VAL A 10 -7.12 8.75 2.20
CA VAL A 10 -7.08 8.10 3.51
C VAL A 10 -6.95 9.17 4.60
N PRO A 11 -8.04 9.72 5.12
CA PRO A 11 -7.98 10.67 6.22
C PRO A 11 -7.55 9.98 7.54
N PRO A 12 -7.05 10.73 8.54
CA PRO A 12 -6.70 10.16 9.85
C PRO A 12 -7.86 9.46 10.55
N THR A 13 -9.08 9.76 10.17
CA THR A 13 -10.31 9.20 10.72
C THR A 13 -10.73 7.87 10.08
N ASP A 14 -10.01 7.38 9.05
CA ASP A 14 -10.35 6.13 8.35
C ASP A 14 -10.34 4.92 9.31
N ASN A 15 -9.26 4.78 10.05
CA ASN A 15 -9.10 3.74 11.07
C ASN A 15 -7.95 4.08 12.04
N PHE A 16 -7.74 3.26 13.09
CA PHE A 16 -6.70 3.49 14.10
C PHE A 16 -5.29 3.55 13.51
N TYR A 17 -4.96 2.72 12.53
CA TYR A 17 -3.64 2.69 11.93
C TYR A 17 -3.43 3.86 10.96
N ALA A 18 -4.49 4.36 10.34
CA ALA A 18 -4.46 5.59 9.56
C ALA A 18 -4.20 6.80 10.46
N ALA A 19 -4.83 6.85 11.64
CA ALA A 19 -4.55 7.88 12.63
C ALA A 19 -3.09 7.82 13.12
N LEU A 20 -2.62 6.63 13.50
CA LEU A 20 -1.26 6.43 13.96
C LEU A 20 -0.24 6.80 12.88
N ASN A 21 -0.40 6.27 11.66
CA ASN A 21 0.48 6.62 10.54
C ASN A 21 0.50 8.13 10.31
N SER A 22 -0.65 8.79 10.28
CA SER A 22 -0.74 10.25 10.06
C SER A 22 0.01 11.06 11.10
N ALA A 23 0.14 10.54 12.32
CA ALA A 23 0.85 11.21 13.41
C ALA A 23 2.36 11.02 13.36
N VAL A 24 2.86 9.88 12.84
CA VAL A 24 4.26 9.49 13.02
C VAL A 24 4.98 9.05 11.73
N PHE A 25 4.35 9.07 10.56
CA PHE A 25 5.06 8.70 9.32
C PHE A 25 6.21 9.66 9.06
N SER A 26 7.33 9.12 8.63
CA SER A 26 8.57 9.87 8.37
C SER A 26 9.15 9.62 6.99
N ASP A 27 8.55 8.69 6.24
CA ASP A 27 9.03 8.30 4.92
C ASP A 27 7.87 7.92 4.02
N GLY A 28 8.12 7.77 2.72
CA GLY A 28 7.12 7.40 1.75
C GLY A 28 7.54 7.65 0.32
N SER A 29 6.64 7.32 -0.61
CA SER A 29 6.82 7.57 -2.02
C SER A 29 5.81 8.58 -2.54
N PHE A 30 6.26 9.48 -3.40
CA PHE A 30 5.39 10.39 -4.12
C PHE A 30 5.63 10.26 -5.62
N VAL A 31 4.56 9.95 -6.36
CA VAL A 31 4.62 9.89 -7.84
C VAL A 31 3.48 10.71 -8.41
N TYR A 32 3.81 11.57 -9.34
CA TYR A 32 2.86 12.30 -10.16
C TYR A 32 3.16 12.06 -11.64
N VAL A 33 2.19 11.53 -12.37
CA VAL A 33 2.27 11.38 -13.83
C VAL A 33 1.40 12.44 -14.46
N PRO A 34 1.98 13.38 -15.23
CA PRO A 34 1.25 14.49 -15.85
C PRO A 34 0.20 14.02 -16.87
N LYS A 35 -0.74 14.91 -17.16
CA LYS A 35 -1.82 14.71 -18.14
C LYS A 35 -1.31 14.16 -19.47
N GLY A 36 -1.92 13.06 -19.92
CA GLY A 36 -1.63 12.41 -21.21
C GLY A 36 -0.28 11.67 -21.28
N VAL A 37 0.48 11.65 -20.20
CA VAL A 37 1.78 10.97 -20.15
C VAL A 37 1.59 9.49 -19.81
N ARG A 38 2.17 8.62 -20.61
CA ARG A 38 2.32 7.20 -20.27
C ARG A 38 3.72 6.97 -19.71
N CYS A 39 3.81 6.59 -18.42
CA CYS A 39 5.09 6.25 -17.83
C CYS A 39 5.70 5.07 -18.61
N PRO A 40 6.91 5.23 -19.19
CA PRO A 40 7.44 4.26 -20.16
C PRO A 40 7.94 2.97 -19.51
N MET A 41 8.11 2.97 -18.21
CA MET A 41 8.58 1.81 -17.42
C MET A 41 7.78 1.68 -16.13
N GLU A 42 7.81 0.51 -15.53
CA GLU A 42 7.32 0.31 -14.17
C GLU A 42 8.26 1.02 -13.19
N LEU A 43 7.67 1.82 -12.32
CA LEU A 43 8.40 2.39 -11.19
C LEU A 43 8.34 1.42 -10.01
N SER A 44 9.39 1.39 -9.20
CA SER A 44 9.40 0.54 -8.02
C SER A 44 10.01 1.22 -6.81
N THR A 45 9.46 0.92 -5.65
CA THR A 45 10.02 1.28 -4.34
C THR A 45 10.18 0.03 -3.50
N TYR A 46 11.27 -0.01 -2.76
CA TYR A 46 11.56 -1.10 -1.86
C TYR A 46 11.82 -0.58 -0.45
N PHE A 47 10.94 -0.95 0.48
CA PHE A 47 11.07 -0.59 1.89
C PHE A 47 11.68 -1.73 2.69
N ARG A 48 12.61 -1.39 3.59
CA ARG A 48 13.24 -2.37 4.45
C ARG A 48 13.38 -1.87 5.88
N ILE A 49 12.80 -2.58 6.83
CA ILE A 49 13.01 -2.31 8.27
C ILE A 49 14.38 -2.85 8.66
N ASN A 50 15.32 -1.98 9.05
CA ASN A 50 16.66 -2.39 9.48
C ASN A 50 16.89 -2.27 10.99
N ALA A 51 16.20 -1.34 11.66
CA ALA A 51 16.39 -1.10 13.09
C ALA A 51 15.55 -2.07 13.94
N GLY A 52 16.10 -2.55 15.06
CA GLY A 52 15.35 -3.28 16.08
C GLY A 52 14.55 -2.33 16.98
N LYS A 53 13.51 -2.84 17.64
CA LYS A 53 12.64 -2.10 18.59
C LYS A 53 12.02 -0.83 18.00
N THR A 54 11.77 -0.83 16.69
CA THR A 54 11.14 0.28 15.97
C THR A 54 9.99 -0.22 15.13
N GLY A 55 8.99 0.63 14.91
CA GLY A 55 7.99 0.44 13.86
C GLY A 55 8.42 1.12 12.55
N GLN A 56 7.79 0.76 11.45
CA GLN A 56 7.92 1.45 10.18
C GLN A 56 6.56 2.02 9.79
N PHE A 57 6.57 3.31 9.47
CA PHE A 57 5.37 4.07 9.13
C PHE A 57 5.65 4.86 7.86
N GLU A 58 5.26 4.31 6.72
CA GLU A 58 5.39 5.00 5.44
C GLU A 58 4.03 5.39 4.87
N ARG A 59 4.05 6.41 4.00
CA ARG A 59 2.86 6.90 3.32
C ARG A 59 3.16 7.17 1.85
N THR A 60 2.58 6.34 0.98
CA THR A 60 2.73 6.45 -0.47
C THR A 60 1.55 7.21 -1.07
N LEU A 61 1.84 8.18 -1.94
CA LEU A 61 0.85 8.93 -2.71
C LEU A 61 1.16 8.84 -4.20
N LEU A 62 0.25 8.26 -4.96
CA LEU A 62 0.36 8.14 -6.42
C LEU A 62 -0.77 8.94 -7.08
N ILE A 63 -0.43 9.77 -8.04
CA ILE A 63 -1.39 10.55 -8.80
C ILE A 63 -1.14 10.34 -10.29
N ALA A 64 -2.12 9.77 -10.99
CA ALA A 64 -2.16 9.74 -12.43
C ALA A 64 -3.17 10.81 -12.90
N ASP A 65 -2.67 11.84 -13.58
CA ASP A 65 -3.49 12.93 -14.11
C ASP A 65 -4.29 12.45 -15.33
N GLU A 66 -5.13 13.29 -15.89
CA GLU A 66 -6.05 12.93 -16.98
C GLU A 66 -5.34 12.24 -18.14
N GLY A 67 -5.84 11.05 -18.52
CA GLY A 67 -5.28 10.22 -19.60
C GLY A 67 -3.89 9.67 -19.34
N ALA A 68 -3.37 9.74 -18.11
CA ALA A 68 -2.05 9.24 -17.75
C ALA A 68 -2.06 7.72 -17.51
N TYR A 69 -0.88 7.11 -17.61
CA TYR A 69 -0.66 5.71 -17.27
C TYR A 69 0.51 5.53 -16.33
N LEU A 70 0.32 4.75 -15.28
CA LEU A 70 1.35 4.38 -14.31
C LEU A 70 1.28 2.88 -13.98
N SER A 71 2.43 2.21 -14.03
CA SER A 71 2.64 0.92 -13.38
C SER A 71 3.63 1.10 -12.22
N TYR A 72 3.25 0.62 -11.03
CA TYR A 72 4.04 0.81 -9.81
C TYR A 72 4.11 -0.48 -9.00
N LEU A 73 5.33 -0.85 -8.62
CA LEU A 73 5.59 -2.02 -7.78
C LEU A 73 6.17 -1.58 -6.42
N GLU A 74 5.59 -2.08 -5.35
CA GLU A 74 6.10 -1.87 -4.00
C GLU A 74 6.53 -3.20 -3.39
N GLY A 75 7.77 -3.27 -2.96
CA GLY A 75 8.33 -4.40 -2.24
C GLY A 75 8.68 -4.04 -0.81
N CYS A 76 8.37 -4.92 0.13
CA CYS A 76 8.69 -4.71 1.54
C CYS A 76 9.27 -5.97 2.18
N THR A 77 10.26 -5.78 3.05
CA THR A 77 10.88 -6.88 3.82
C THR A 77 11.44 -6.41 5.15
N ALA A 78 11.66 -7.36 6.06
CA ALA A 78 12.37 -7.14 7.30
C ALA A 78 13.29 -8.32 7.64
N PRO A 79 14.42 -8.09 8.35
CA PRO A 79 15.26 -9.16 8.85
C PRO A 79 14.56 -9.95 9.95
N MET A 80 15.01 -11.19 10.16
CA MET A 80 14.54 -12.05 11.25
C MET A 80 15.00 -11.49 12.61
N ARG A 81 14.04 -11.29 13.53
CA ARG A 81 14.29 -10.85 14.90
C ARG A 81 13.33 -11.53 15.86
N ASP A 82 13.81 -11.81 17.08
CA ASP A 82 13.02 -12.44 18.15
C ASP A 82 12.04 -11.48 18.85
N GLU A 83 11.69 -10.40 18.20
CA GLU A 83 10.73 -9.40 18.67
C GLU A 83 9.67 -9.12 17.62
N ASN A 84 8.48 -8.72 18.05
CA ASN A 84 7.47 -8.24 17.12
C ASN A 84 7.77 -6.79 16.74
N GLN A 85 7.58 -6.47 15.47
CA GLN A 85 7.70 -5.12 14.94
C GLN A 85 6.43 -4.75 14.17
N LEU A 86 6.01 -3.50 14.33
CA LEU A 86 4.84 -2.97 13.62
C LEU A 86 5.28 -2.31 12.30
N HIS A 87 4.67 -2.75 11.22
CA HIS A 87 4.62 -2.04 9.96
C HIS A 87 3.20 -1.52 9.74
N ALA A 88 3.03 -0.22 9.76
CA ALA A 88 1.73 0.41 9.52
C ALA A 88 1.87 1.44 8.40
N ALA A 89 1.48 1.05 7.19
CA ALA A 89 1.61 1.86 5.99
C ALA A 89 0.27 2.37 5.47
N ILE A 90 0.33 3.45 4.72
CA ILE A 90 -0.81 3.98 3.96
C ILE A 90 -0.42 4.14 2.50
N VAL A 91 -1.34 3.73 1.61
CA VAL A 91 -1.24 3.99 0.18
C VAL A 91 -2.49 4.73 -0.29
N GLU A 92 -2.27 5.88 -0.89
CA GLU A 92 -3.31 6.70 -1.51
C GLU A 92 -3.07 6.79 -3.02
N ILE A 93 -4.09 6.46 -3.82
CA ILE A 93 -3.99 6.53 -5.28
C ILE A 93 -5.13 7.38 -5.83
N VAL A 94 -4.77 8.39 -6.61
CA VAL A 94 -5.72 9.25 -7.33
C VAL A 94 -5.60 8.99 -8.82
N VAL A 95 -6.68 8.49 -9.43
CA VAL A 95 -6.72 8.17 -10.86
C VAL A 95 -7.73 9.09 -11.53
N ARG A 96 -7.22 10.12 -12.19
CA ARG A 96 -8.04 11.15 -12.83
C ARG A 96 -8.72 10.59 -14.09
N LYS A 97 -9.60 11.40 -14.69
CA LYS A 97 -10.36 11.03 -15.89
C LYS A 97 -9.50 10.37 -16.95
N ASP A 98 -10.00 9.26 -17.53
CA ASP A 98 -9.35 8.49 -18.61
C ASP A 98 -7.95 7.94 -18.26
N ALA A 99 -7.52 7.99 -17.00
CA ALA A 99 -6.21 7.50 -16.57
C ALA A 99 -6.28 6.03 -16.11
N GLU A 100 -5.14 5.37 -16.15
CA GLU A 100 -4.98 3.99 -15.69
C GLU A 100 -3.79 3.87 -14.74
N VAL A 101 -4.00 3.20 -13.61
CA VAL A 101 -2.94 2.84 -12.66
C VAL A 101 -2.96 1.34 -12.41
N LYS A 102 -1.79 0.71 -12.53
CA LYS A 102 -1.53 -0.64 -12.03
C LYS A 102 -0.62 -0.55 -10.82
N TYR A 103 -1.12 -1.02 -9.68
CA TYR A 103 -0.36 -1.04 -8.44
C TYR A 103 -0.17 -2.47 -7.96
N SER A 104 1.07 -2.87 -7.81
CA SER A 104 1.42 -4.22 -7.37
C SER A 104 2.21 -4.17 -6.07
N THR A 105 1.96 -5.11 -5.15
CA THR A 105 2.82 -5.32 -3.99
C THR A 105 3.23 -6.78 -3.87
N VAL A 106 4.50 -6.97 -3.54
CA VAL A 106 5.02 -8.26 -3.10
C VAL A 106 5.65 -8.07 -1.74
N GLN A 107 5.05 -8.67 -0.73
CA GLN A 107 5.52 -8.57 0.64
C GLN A 107 5.90 -9.94 1.16
N ASN A 108 7.14 -10.02 1.66
CA ASN A 108 7.68 -11.21 2.27
C ASN A 108 8.36 -10.83 3.59
N TRP A 109 7.56 -10.79 4.64
CA TRP A 109 7.99 -10.42 5.97
C TRP A 109 8.42 -11.64 6.78
N TYR A 110 9.21 -11.41 7.83
CA TYR A 110 9.52 -12.45 8.80
C TYR A 110 8.25 -12.83 9.61
N PRO A 111 7.86 -14.12 9.63
CA PRO A 111 6.62 -14.56 10.26
C PRO A 111 6.72 -14.82 11.77
N GLY A 112 7.91 -14.79 12.32
CA GLY A 112 8.22 -15.34 13.65
C GLY A 112 8.93 -16.71 13.56
N ASP A 113 9.40 -17.20 14.69
CA ASP A 113 10.05 -18.49 14.78
C ASP A 113 9.04 -19.66 14.75
N LYS A 114 9.56 -20.90 14.80
CA LYS A 114 8.73 -22.11 14.82
C LYS A 114 7.77 -22.24 16.02
N ASN A 115 7.95 -21.43 17.06
CA ASN A 115 7.09 -21.36 18.24
C ASN A 115 6.14 -20.17 18.19
N GLY A 116 6.12 -19.40 17.10
CA GLY A 116 5.31 -18.19 16.94
C GLY A 116 5.86 -16.96 17.65
N LYS A 117 7.17 -16.96 18.03
CA LYS A 117 7.79 -15.81 18.69
C LYS A 117 8.36 -14.85 17.66
N GLY A 118 8.16 -13.55 17.88
CA GLY A 118 8.63 -12.49 16.97
C GLY A 118 7.73 -12.35 15.75
N GLY A 119 8.29 -11.77 14.69
CA GLY A 119 7.60 -11.56 13.43
C GLY A 119 6.96 -10.17 13.28
N ILE A 120 6.58 -9.87 12.07
CA ILE A 120 6.06 -8.55 11.69
C ILE A 120 4.53 -8.53 11.83
N TYR A 121 4.01 -7.47 12.42
CA TYR A 121 2.61 -7.07 12.33
C TYR A 121 2.47 -6.09 11.17
N ASN A 122 1.87 -6.55 10.08
CA ASN A 122 1.79 -5.84 8.81
C ASN A 122 0.38 -5.29 8.61
N PHE A 123 0.16 -4.04 9.01
CA PHE A 123 -1.14 -3.38 8.95
C PHE A 123 -1.12 -2.26 7.91
N VAL A 124 -1.80 -2.46 6.78
CA VAL A 124 -1.74 -1.53 5.65
C VAL A 124 -3.14 -1.11 5.23
N THR A 125 -3.35 0.20 5.18
CA THR A 125 -4.56 0.79 4.63
C THR A 125 -4.28 1.32 3.22
N LYS A 126 -5.02 0.82 2.23
CA LYS A 126 -4.89 1.25 0.84
C LYS A 126 -6.24 1.75 0.32
N ARG A 127 -6.25 2.96 -0.24
CA ARG A 127 -7.44 3.52 -0.87
C ARG A 127 -7.09 4.13 -2.21
N GLY A 128 -7.90 3.81 -3.21
CA GLY A 128 -7.89 4.49 -4.49
C GLY A 128 -9.14 5.33 -4.68
N ILE A 129 -9.05 6.32 -5.52
CA ILE A 129 -10.20 7.05 -6.05
C ILE A 129 -10.07 7.14 -7.57
N THR A 130 -11.13 6.70 -8.28
CA THR A 130 -11.17 6.72 -9.74
C THR A 130 -12.26 7.65 -10.24
N TYR A 131 -11.89 8.50 -11.19
CA TYR A 131 -12.79 9.43 -11.84
C TYR A 131 -13.34 8.85 -13.16
N GLU A 132 -14.01 9.65 -13.97
CA GLU A 132 -14.67 9.24 -15.21
C GLU A 132 -13.74 8.42 -16.12
N ASN A 133 -14.20 7.24 -16.57
CA ASN A 133 -13.47 6.27 -17.40
C ASN A 133 -12.12 5.80 -16.84
N ALA A 134 -11.79 6.12 -15.61
CA ALA A 134 -10.50 5.76 -15.00
C ALA A 134 -10.49 4.30 -14.55
N ARG A 135 -9.30 3.71 -14.53
CA ARG A 135 -9.09 2.32 -14.14
C ARG A 135 -7.98 2.18 -13.10
N LEU A 136 -8.26 1.44 -12.03
CA LEU A 136 -7.27 1.07 -11.02
C LEU A 136 -7.21 -0.45 -10.87
N SER A 137 -6.05 -1.03 -11.07
CA SER A 137 -5.79 -2.45 -10.84
C SER A 137 -4.85 -2.61 -9.65
N TRP A 138 -5.30 -3.38 -8.64
CA TRP A 138 -4.54 -3.77 -7.48
C TRP A 138 -4.10 -5.22 -7.61
N THR A 139 -2.83 -5.49 -7.44
CA THR A 139 -2.32 -6.86 -7.27
C THR A 139 -1.50 -6.92 -6.00
N GLN A 140 -1.82 -7.85 -5.12
CA GLN A 140 -1.06 -8.03 -3.89
C GLN A 140 -0.76 -9.50 -3.62
N VAL A 141 0.49 -9.75 -3.24
CA VAL A 141 0.97 -11.06 -2.80
C VAL A 141 1.55 -10.87 -1.39
N GLU A 142 0.89 -11.51 -0.43
CA GLU A 142 1.25 -11.46 0.98
C GLU A 142 1.78 -12.81 1.42
N THR A 143 3.06 -12.85 1.74
CA THR A 143 3.71 -14.01 2.33
C THR A 143 4.49 -13.58 3.56
N GLY A 144 4.63 -14.44 4.52
CA GLY A 144 5.28 -14.07 5.77
C GLY A 144 4.34 -13.29 6.70
N SER A 145 4.88 -12.38 7.50
CA SER A 145 4.24 -11.71 8.63
C SER A 145 3.72 -12.66 9.71
N ALA A 146 3.74 -12.25 10.96
CA ALA A 146 3.00 -12.94 12.03
C ALA A 146 1.50 -12.67 11.88
N ILE A 147 1.16 -11.40 11.63
CA ILE A 147 -0.21 -10.97 11.36
C ILE A 147 -0.21 -10.01 10.17
N THR A 148 -1.01 -10.29 9.17
CA THR A 148 -1.32 -9.37 8.06
C THR A 148 -2.75 -8.89 8.19
N TRP A 149 -2.93 -7.58 8.19
CA TRP A 149 -4.23 -6.90 8.11
C TRP A 149 -4.15 -5.83 7.02
N LYS A 150 -4.77 -6.10 5.89
CA LYS A 150 -4.58 -5.27 4.70
C LYS A 150 -5.88 -5.12 3.92
N TYR A 151 -6.44 -3.94 3.94
CA TYR A 151 -7.71 -3.63 3.30
C TYR A 151 -7.54 -2.64 2.15
N PRO A 152 -7.35 -3.12 0.93
CA PRO A 152 -7.44 -2.27 -0.26
C PRO A 152 -8.90 -1.95 -0.57
N SER A 153 -9.18 -0.74 -1.03
CA SER A 153 -10.47 -0.38 -1.58
C SER A 153 -10.34 0.71 -2.64
N CYS A 154 -11.40 0.91 -3.41
CA CYS A 154 -11.45 1.97 -4.41
C CYS A 154 -12.81 2.68 -4.35
N ILE A 155 -12.77 4.00 -4.32
CA ILE A 155 -13.93 4.88 -4.44
C ILE A 155 -14.17 5.13 -5.93
N LEU A 156 -15.20 4.51 -6.50
CA LEU A 156 -15.60 4.71 -7.88
C LEU A 156 -16.44 6.00 -7.96
N ARG A 157 -15.81 7.11 -8.31
CA ARG A 157 -16.44 8.44 -8.23
C ARG A 157 -16.96 8.95 -9.57
N GLY A 158 -16.38 8.53 -10.67
CA GLY A 158 -16.78 8.96 -12.01
C GLY A 158 -17.53 7.88 -12.78
N ASP A 159 -18.28 8.27 -13.78
CA ASP A 159 -19.00 7.35 -14.67
C ASP A 159 -17.98 6.43 -15.39
N ASN A 160 -18.36 5.17 -15.58
CA ASN A 160 -17.52 4.13 -16.19
C ASN A 160 -16.18 3.88 -15.50
N SER A 161 -15.97 4.38 -14.28
CA SER A 161 -14.76 4.07 -13.54
C SER A 161 -14.76 2.61 -13.08
N THR A 162 -13.58 1.99 -13.07
CA THR A 162 -13.42 0.56 -12.72
C THR A 162 -12.27 0.35 -11.75
N ALA A 163 -12.42 -0.68 -10.90
CA ALA A 163 -11.34 -1.17 -10.06
C ALA A 163 -11.32 -2.70 -10.07
N GLU A 164 -10.11 -3.26 -10.06
CA GLU A 164 -9.87 -4.70 -10.00
C GLU A 164 -8.96 -5.01 -8.81
N PHE A 165 -9.24 -6.11 -8.11
CA PHE A 165 -8.44 -6.56 -6.98
C PHE A 165 -8.03 -8.01 -7.16
N TYR A 166 -6.74 -8.26 -7.16
CA TYR A 166 -6.13 -9.59 -7.16
C TYR A 166 -5.33 -9.74 -5.88
N SER A 167 -5.78 -10.58 -4.97
CA SER A 167 -5.14 -10.78 -3.67
C SER A 167 -4.79 -12.24 -3.45
N VAL A 168 -3.52 -12.49 -3.14
CA VAL A 168 -3.02 -13.81 -2.75
C VAL A 168 -2.36 -13.68 -1.39
N ALA A 169 -2.88 -14.40 -0.39
CA ALA A 169 -2.29 -14.51 0.93
C ALA A 169 -1.96 -15.97 1.22
N VAL A 170 -0.72 -16.24 1.62
CA VAL A 170 -0.28 -17.57 1.99
C VAL A 170 0.21 -17.55 3.43
N THR A 171 -0.44 -18.33 4.28
CA THR A 171 -0.11 -18.46 5.70
C THR A 171 0.35 -19.86 6.05
N ASN A 172 1.21 -19.96 7.06
CA ASN A 172 1.73 -21.21 7.58
C ASN A 172 1.91 -21.09 9.10
N ASN A 173 1.79 -22.21 9.82
CA ASN A 173 1.96 -22.30 11.27
C ASN A 173 1.07 -21.30 12.02
N TYR A 174 1.67 -20.34 12.75
CA TYR A 174 0.97 -19.35 13.57
C TYR A 174 0.61 -18.06 12.84
N GLN A 175 0.86 -17.97 11.55
CA GLN A 175 0.54 -16.79 10.76
C GLN A 175 -0.96 -16.57 10.64
N GLN A 176 -1.35 -15.31 10.62
CA GLN A 176 -2.73 -14.88 10.37
C GLN A 176 -2.74 -13.85 9.25
N ALA A 177 -3.70 -13.94 8.35
CA ALA A 177 -3.88 -12.96 7.30
C ALA A 177 -5.36 -12.66 7.08
N ASP A 178 -5.66 -11.38 7.07
CA ASP A 178 -6.93 -10.83 6.64
C ASP A 178 -6.63 -9.76 5.58
N THR A 179 -7.02 -10.01 4.35
CA THR A 179 -6.64 -9.16 3.21
C THR A 179 -7.81 -8.46 2.53
N GLY A 180 -8.96 -8.43 3.19
CA GLY A 180 -10.19 -7.76 2.73
C GLY A 180 -11.10 -8.60 1.86
#